data_3c51c4dccf48ba8f8fdadff46a4faa71
#
_entry.id   3c51c4dccf48ba8f8fdadff46a4faa71
#
_cell.length_a   1.000
_cell.length_b   1.000
_cell.length_c   1.000
_cell.angle_alpha   90.00
_cell.angle_beta   90.00
_cell.angle_gamma   90.00
#
_symmetry.space_group_name_H-M   'P 1'
#
loop_
_entity.id
_entity.type
_entity.pdbx_description
1 polymer ?
#
loop_
_entity_poly.entity_id
_entity_poly.type
_entity_poly.pdbx_seq_one_letter_code
_entity_poly.pdbx_strand_id
1 'polypeptide(L)'
;MNPTFGASILSWIPPMWTPEAGLFAIQQASAAGFDLLEILLPPSMEFDAPTVKRQLKQHGLKETCSLNLPKEAHIPFYPKKATCLIKEALDKASELEVDYLGGVLHSGIGVFSGKQRTREEENMLCEVWAEVAEYATRSGITIGIEPINRYESYMCTSAEEVLRFIKCVNAPNLSLHLDTFHMNIEETSFYEPVIAAGSRLRHIHMTESDRGMLGEGNVRWDDLFRGLQEIDFNGNLVLENFSNSVPGMAEAV
;
A
#
# COMPACT_ATOMS: atom_id res chain seq x y z
N MET A 1 -7.63 -16.37 12.33
CA MET A 1 -7.46 -15.02 11.76
C MET A 1 -7.40 -14.01 12.89
N ASN A 2 -6.38 -13.17 12.94
CA ASN A 2 -6.19 -12.11 13.94
C ASN A 2 -5.54 -10.88 13.29
N PRO A 3 -6.24 -10.19 12.38
CA PRO A 3 -5.69 -9.02 11.70
C PRO A 3 -5.58 -7.81 12.62
N THR A 4 -4.70 -6.88 12.27
CA THR A 4 -4.67 -5.53 12.85
C THR A 4 -5.56 -4.62 12.01
N PHE A 5 -6.46 -3.87 12.67
CA PHE A 5 -7.33 -2.93 11.99
C PHE A 5 -6.74 -1.53 12.00
N GLY A 6 -6.59 -0.95 10.82
CA GLY A 6 -6.01 0.36 10.65
C GLY A 6 -6.79 1.25 9.69
N ALA A 7 -6.29 2.46 9.52
CA ALA A 7 -6.74 3.37 8.48
C ALA A 7 -5.55 4.08 7.83
N SER A 8 -5.67 4.40 6.55
CA SER A 8 -4.74 5.26 5.83
C SER A 8 -4.99 6.72 6.20
N ILE A 9 -3.93 7.53 6.22
CA ILE A 9 -4.06 8.99 6.38
C ILE A 9 -5.01 9.61 5.34
N LEU A 10 -5.16 8.97 4.18
CA LEU A 10 -6.03 9.44 3.08
C LEU A 10 -7.51 9.48 3.45
N SER A 11 -7.91 8.77 4.52
CA SER A 11 -9.25 8.86 5.08
C SER A 11 -9.57 10.26 5.63
N TRP A 12 -8.56 11.04 6.00
CA TRP A 12 -8.76 12.35 6.67
C TRP A 12 -8.03 13.51 6.01
N ILE A 13 -6.91 13.25 5.30
CA ILE A 13 -6.09 14.30 4.71
C ILE A 13 -5.76 13.97 3.24
N PRO A 14 -5.50 14.97 2.40
CA PRO A 14 -5.02 14.73 1.04
C PRO A 14 -3.63 14.05 1.08
N PRO A 15 -3.14 13.49 -0.05
CA PRO A 15 -1.86 12.79 -0.13
C PRO A 15 -0.65 13.75 -0.03
N MET A 16 -0.72 14.67 0.91
CA MET A 16 0.33 15.63 1.23
C MET A 16 0.49 15.69 2.74
N TRP A 17 1.69 15.36 3.21
CA TRP A 17 2.00 15.42 4.63
C TRP A 17 2.41 16.83 5.05
N THR A 18 1.74 17.38 6.05
CA THR A 18 2.25 18.48 6.87
C THR A 18 2.20 18.05 8.34
N PRO A 19 3.01 18.65 9.24
CA PRO A 19 2.96 18.30 10.66
C PRO A 19 1.55 18.42 11.27
N GLU A 20 0.81 19.47 10.88
CA GLU A 20 -0.54 19.77 11.37
C GLU A 20 -1.56 18.75 10.84
N ALA A 21 -1.53 18.47 9.54
CA ALA A 21 -2.42 17.49 8.91
C ALA A 21 -2.13 16.07 9.43
N GLY A 22 -0.86 15.72 9.60
CA GLY A 22 -0.46 14.43 10.18
C GLY A 22 -0.95 14.25 11.61
N LEU A 23 -0.79 15.28 12.46
CA LEU A 23 -1.32 15.24 13.83
C LEU A 23 -2.85 15.10 13.84
N PHE A 24 -3.55 15.80 12.95
CA PHE A 24 -5.00 15.66 12.80
C PHE A 24 -5.39 14.22 12.46
N ALA A 25 -4.75 13.60 11.45
CA ALA A 25 -5.03 12.22 11.07
C ALA A 25 -4.77 11.23 12.22
N ILE A 26 -3.69 11.42 12.98
CA ILE A 26 -3.36 10.62 14.18
C ILE A 26 -4.49 10.72 15.21
N GLN A 27 -4.97 11.93 15.49
CA GLN A 27 -6.05 12.17 16.46
C GLN A 27 -7.36 11.52 16.01
N GLN A 28 -7.71 11.63 14.72
CA GLN A 28 -8.91 11.04 14.16
C GLN A 28 -8.86 9.51 14.19
N ALA A 29 -7.74 8.90 13.80
CA ALA A 29 -7.57 7.44 13.83
C ALA A 29 -7.71 6.89 15.26
N SER A 30 -7.08 7.54 16.23
CA SER A 30 -7.21 7.19 17.64
C SER A 30 -8.63 7.34 18.17
N ALA A 31 -9.29 8.47 17.85
CA ALA A 31 -10.67 8.72 18.28
C ALA A 31 -11.68 7.73 17.64
N ALA A 32 -11.42 7.29 16.43
CA ALA A 32 -12.22 6.26 15.74
C ALA A 32 -11.98 4.84 16.28
N GLY A 33 -10.94 4.62 17.10
CA GLY A 33 -10.64 3.34 17.73
C GLY A 33 -9.85 2.37 16.84
N PHE A 34 -9.11 2.86 15.85
CA PHE A 34 -8.19 2.05 15.07
C PHE A 34 -6.96 1.65 15.89
N ASP A 35 -6.38 0.49 15.58
CA ASP A 35 -5.15 0.00 16.20
C ASP A 35 -3.89 0.55 15.50
N LEU A 36 -4.03 0.96 14.23
CA LEU A 36 -2.92 1.26 13.33
C LEU A 36 -3.27 2.44 12.42
N LEU A 37 -2.28 3.31 12.18
CA LEU A 37 -2.34 4.34 11.13
C LEU A 37 -1.32 4.02 10.05
N GLU A 38 -1.77 3.95 8.80
CA GLU A 38 -0.89 3.90 7.64
C GLU A 38 -0.51 5.30 7.20
N ILE A 39 0.79 5.53 7.08
CA ILE A 39 1.38 6.79 6.66
C ILE A 39 1.83 6.67 5.22
N LEU A 40 1.16 7.38 4.30
CA LEU A 40 1.66 7.56 2.95
C LEU A 40 2.83 8.53 2.99
N LEU A 41 4.04 8.01 2.76
CA LEU A 41 5.26 8.81 2.78
C LEU A 41 5.29 9.78 1.59
N PRO A 42 5.62 11.06 1.83
CA PRO A 42 5.73 12.03 0.75
C PRO A 42 6.97 11.69 -0.12
N PRO A 43 6.88 11.82 -1.46
CA PRO A 43 8.03 11.55 -2.34
C PRO A 43 9.26 12.45 -2.10
N SER A 44 9.09 13.59 -1.42
CA SER A 44 10.19 14.45 -1.00
C SER A 44 10.97 13.89 0.19
N MET A 45 10.42 12.88 0.91
CA MET A 45 10.93 12.36 2.19
C MET A 45 11.11 13.44 3.28
N GLU A 46 10.51 14.61 3.09
CA GLU A 46 10.44 15.67 4.12
C GLU A 46 9.43 15.26 5.20
N PHE A 47 9.93 14.51 6.19
CA PHE A 47 9.13 13.86 7.20
C PHE A 47 9.93 13.69 8.49
N ASP A 48 9.42 14.26 9.59
CA ASP A 48 10.03 14.12 10.93
C ASP A 48 9.54 12.83 11.62
N ALA A 49 10.16 11.71 11.26
CA ALA A 49 9.81 10.39 11.79
C ALA A 49 9.86 10.32 13.33
N PRO A 50 10.88 10.86 14.04
CA PRO A 50 10.91 10.87 15.51
C PRO A 50 9.72 11.59 16.16
N THR A 51 9.30 12.72 15.59
CA THR A 51 8.14 13.46 16.11
C THR A 51 6.84 12.70 15.86
N VAL A 52 6.65 12.17 14.65
CA VAL A 52 5.46 11.39 14.29
C VAL A 52 5.34 10.13 15.14
N LYS A 53 6.42 9.37 15.30
CA LYS A 53 6.45 8.19 16.15
C LYS A 53 6.03 8.50 17.61
N ARG A 54 6.55 9.60 18.16
CA ARG A 54 6.16 10.05 19.50
C ARG A 54 4.66 10.37 19.60
N GLN A 55 4.11 11.05 18.58
CA GLN A 55 2.68 11.38 18.53
C GLN A 55 1.81 10.13 18.41
N LEU A 56 2.14 9.18 17.54
CA LEU A 56 1.44 7.90 17.40
C LEU A 56 1.41 7.14 18.73
N LYS A 57 2.57 7.03 19.39
CA LYS A 57 2.67 6.39 20.70
C LYS A 57 1.81 7.08 21.78
N GLN A 58 1.74 8.41 21.78
CA GLN A 58 0.90 9.17 22.72
C GLN A 58 -0.59 8.90 22.51
N HIS A 59 -1.00 8.57 21.27
CA HIS A 59 -2.38 8.26 20.91
C HIS A 59 -2.68 6.75 20.89
N GLY A 60 -1.72 5.90 21.28
CA GLY A 60 -1.91 4.46 21.36
C GLY A 60 -1.99 3.73 20.01
N LEU A 61 -1.52 4.36 18.94
CA LEU A 61 -1.54 3.80 17.59
C LEU A 61 -0.20 3.11 17.27
N LYS A 62 -0.30 1.98 16.56
CA LYS A 62 0.79 1.42 15.77
C LYS A 62 0.88 2.14 14.43
N GLU A 63 1.97 1.96 13.74
CA GLU A 63 2.20 2.55 12.42
C GLU A 63 2.60 1.53 11.36
N THR A 64 2.29 1.85 10.12
CA THR A 64 2.84 1.23 8.91
C THR A 64 3.04 2.31 7.85
N CYS A 65 3.79 2.00 6.79
CA CYS A 65 4.08 2.97 5.75
C CYS A 65 3.66 2.47 4.38
N SER A 66 3.26 3.41 3.54
CA SER A 66 3.11 3.20 2.10
C SER A 66 3.84 4.27 1.29
N LEU A 67 4.12 3.96 0.03
CA LEU A 67 4.71 4.87 -0.95
C LEU A 67 4.06 4.64 -2.30
N ASN A 68 3.62 5.70 -2.96
CA ASN A 68 3.25 5.68 -4.36
C ASN A 68 4.37 6.33 -5.17
N LEU A 69 4.97 5.58 -6.11
CA LEU A 69 6.03 6.13 -6.95
C LEU A 69 5.49 7.30 -7.78
N PRO A 70 6.16 8.47 -7.77
CA PRO A 70 5.79 9.57 -8.65
C PRO A 70 6.12 9.24 -10.11
N LYS A 71 5.54 10.00 -11.03
CA LYS A 71 5.74 9.80 -12.49
C LYS A 71 7.22 9.80 -12.89
N GLU A 72 8.01 10.61 -12.20
CA GLU A 72 9.46 10.76 -12.41
C GLU A 72 10.29 9.58 -11.86
N ALA A 73 9.64 8.64 -11.18
CA ALA A 73 10.22 7.39 -10.69
C ALA A 73 9.49 6.15 -11.25
N HIS A 74 8.76 6.29 -12.38
CA HIS A 74 8.17 5.16 -13.10
C HIS A 74 9.27 4.17 -13.52
N ILE A 75 9.23 2.95 -13.00
CA ILE A 75 10.35 1.99 -13.11
C ILE A 75 10.81 1.77 -14.55
N PRO A 76 9.93 1.51 -15.56
CA PRO A 76 10.37 1.30 -16.92
C PRO A 76 11.18 2.43 -17.54
N PHE A 77 10.99 3.67 -17.08
CA PHE A 77 11.68 4.84 -17.64
C PHE A 77 12.81 5.34 -16.75
N TYR A 78 12.68 5.15 -15.43
CA TYR A 78 13.61 5.72 -14.44
C TYR A 78 13.95 4.72 -13.31
N PRO A 79 14.45 3.50 -13.65
CA PRO A 79 14.64 2.43 -12.66
C PRO A 79 15.56 2.84 -11.51
N LYS A 80 16.66 3.53 -11.82
CA LYS A 80 17.61 4.02 -10.78
C LYS A 80 16.96 5.02 -9.82
N LYS A 81 16.12 5.92 -10.35
CA LYS A 81 15.43 6.91 -9.51
C LYS A 81 14.39 6.23 -8.63
N ALA A 82 13.65 5.25 -9.16
CA ALA A 82 12.73 4.43 -8.38
C ALA A 82 13.47 3.68 -7.26
N THR A 83 14.58 3.02 -7.57
CA THR A 83 15.41 2.31 -6.57
C THR A 83 15.86 3.25 -5.45
N CYS A 84 16.40 4.44 -5.78
CA CYS A 84 16.81 5.41 -4.78
C CYS A 84 15.65 5.83 -3.89
N LEU A 85 14.50 6.20 -4.48
CA LEU A 85 13.33 6.66 -3.74
C LEU A 85 12.75 5.57 -2.82
N ILE A 86 12.67 4.31 -3.29
CA ILE A 86 12.21 3.21 -2.45
C ILE A 86 13.17 2.97 -1.28
N LYS A 87 14.49 3.07 -1.50
CA LYS A 87 15.49 2.95 -0.41
C LYS A 87 15.36 4.09 0.60
N GLU A 88 15.15 5.33 0.17
CA GLU A 88 14.88 6.46 1.05
C GLU A 88 13.60 6.26 1.87
N ALA A 89 12.55 5.68 1.26
CA ALA A 89 11.33 5.32 1.97
C ALA A 89 11.56 4.20 3.00
N LEU A 90 12.39 3.20 2.66
CA LEU A 90 12.79 2.15 3.60
C LEU A 90 13.59 2.70 4.79
N ASP A 91 14.44 3.70 4.56
CA ASP A 91 15.17 4.38 5.64
C ASP A 91 14.18 5.13 6.56
N LYS A 92 13.18 5.82 6.00
CA LYS A 92 12.11 6.47 6.79
C LYS A 92 11.24 5.47 7.55
N ALA A 93 10.90 4.35 6.94
CA ALA A 93 10.20 3.25 7.59
C ALA A 93 11.02 2.68 8.77
N SER A 94 12.34 2.55 8.58
CA SER A 94 13.25 2.13 9.64
C SER A 94 13.36 3.16 10.78
N GLU A 95 13.37 4.47 10.47
CA GLU A 95 13.34 5.54 11.49
C GLU A 95 12.05 5.50 12.33
N LEU A 96 10.92 5.11 11.72
CA LEU A 96 9.64 4.88 12.40
C LEU A 96 9.60 3.55 13.16
N GLU A 97 10.57 2.65 12.94
CA GLU A 97 10.62 1.29 13.47
C GLU A 97 9.45 0.39 12.99
N VAL A 98 8.94 0.65 11.77
CA VAL A 98 7.93 -0.22 11.16
C VAL A 98 8.59 -1.40 10.44
N ASP A 99 7.86 -2.52 10.37
CA ASP A 99 8.30 -3.75 9.73
C ASP A 99 7.71 -3.95 8.32
N TYR A 100 6.97 -2.94 7.82
CA TYR A 100 6.28 -3.01 6.53
C TYR A 100 6.28 -1.67 5.79
N LEU A 101 6.59 -1.73 4.48
CA LEU A 101 6.42 -0.65 3.51
C LEU A 101 5.64 -1.18 2.32
N GLY A 102 4.43 -0.68 2.10
CA GLY A 102 3.57 -1.09 0.99
C GLY A 102 3.38 -0.03 -0.09
N GLY A 103 2.48 -0.32 -1.04
CA GLY A 103 1.97 0.65 -2.02
C GLY A 103 2.37 0.39 -3.46
N VAL A 104 2.23 1.42 -4.31
CA VAL A 104 2.44 1.33 -5.76
C VAL A 104 3.94 1.46 -6.08
N LEU A 105 4.66 0.34 -5.90
CA LEU A 105 6.12 0.27 -6.04
C LEU A 105 6.57 -0.34 -7.38
N HIS A 106 5.75 -0.21 -8.43
CA HIS A 106 6.04 -0.72 -9.78
C HIS A 106 5.96 0.34 -10.86
N SER A 107 5.17 1.39 -10.66
CA SER A 107 4.97 2.44 -11.67
C SER A 107 4.55 3.77 -11.04
N GLY A 108 4.79 4.87 -11.74
CA GLY A 108 4.09 6.12 -11.45
C GLY A 108 2.63 6.00 -11.88
N ILE A 109 1.70 6.40 -11.01
CA ILE A 109 0.26 6.37 -11.28
C ILE A 109 -0.08 7.26 -12.49
N GLY A 110 -0.85 6.71 -13.44
CA GLY A 110 -1.26 7.40 -14.66
C GLY A 110 -0.16 7.54 -15.72
N VAL A 111 0.94 6.79 -15.59
CA VAL A 111 2.00 6.72 -16.62
C VAL A 111 1.78 5.50 -17.51
N PHE A 112 1.69 5.73 -18.82
CA PHE A 112 1.47 4.70 -19.83
C PHE A 112 2.48 4.83 -20.97
N SER A 113 2.99 3.69 -21.46
CA SER A 113 3.83 3.65 -22.65
C SER A 113 3.04 3.78 -23.96
N GLY A 114 1.72 3.63 -23.91
CA GLY A 114 0.85 3.52 -25.09
C GLY A 114 0.97 2.18 -25.84
N LYS A 115 1.68 1.21 -25.26
CA LYS A 115 1.92 -0.13 -25.80
C LYS A 115 1.71 -1.18 -24.70
N GLN A 116 1.66 -2.45 -25.10
CA GLN A 116 1.71 -3.54 -24.16
C GLN A 116 3.06 -3.57 -23.45
N ARG A 117 3.05 -3.97 -22.15
CA ARG A 117 4.26 -4.18 -21.36
C ARG A 117 5.20 -5.16 -22.06
N THR A 118 6.47 -4.80 -22.12
CA THR A 118 7.52 -5.58 -22.78
C THR A 118 8.26 -6.46 -21.78
N ARG A 119 8.98 -7.45 -22.29
CA ARG A 119 9.85 -8.31 -21.47
C ARG A 119 11.00 -7.54 -20.81
N GLU A 120 11.51 -6.51 -21.47
CA GLU A 120 12.55 -5.62 -20.94
C GLU A 120 12.03 -4.84 -19.73
N GLU A 121 10.80 -4.33 -19.80
CA GLU A 121 10.15 -3.65 -18.66
C GLU A 121 9.91 -4.60 -17.49
N GLU A 122 9.51 -5.86 -17.76
CA GLU A 122 9.37 -6.90 -16.72
C GLU A 122 10.71 -7.23 -16.05
N ASN A 123 11.77 -7.38 -16.83
CA ASN A 123 13.10 -7.66 -16.30
C ASN A 123 13.58 -6.50 -15.41
N MET A 124 13.40 -5.26 -15.88
CA MET A 124 13.77 -4.05 -15.14
C MET A 124 13.02 -3.95 -13.81
N LEU A 125 11.74 -4.31 -13.79
CA LEU A 125 10.93 -4.38 -12.58
C LEU A 125 11.51 -5.40 -11.58
N CYS A 126 11.83 -6.61 -12.06
CA CYS A 126 12.42 -7.66 -11.23
C CYS A 126 13.80 -7.25 -10.67
N GLU A 127 14.64 -6.57 -11.46
CA GLU A 127 15.93 -6.06 -11.02
C GLU A 127 15.79 -5.03 -9.90
N VAL A 128 14.91 -4.05 -10.07
CA VAL A 128 14.63 -3.04 -9.04
C VAL A 128 14.11 -3.70 -7.76
N TRP A 129 13.14 -4.61 -7.87
CA TRP A 129 12.59 -5.27 -6.69
C TRP A 129 13.60 -6.18 -5.97
N ALA A 130 14.48 -6.85 -6.71
CA ALA A 130 15.55 -7.63 -6.11
C ALA A 130 16.50 -6.74 -5.30
N GLU A 131 16.91 -5.60 -5.85
CA GLU A 131 17.82 -4.65 -5.20
C GLU A 131 17.22 -4.02 -3.94
N VAL A 132 15.94 -3.58 -4.02
CA VAL A 132 15.28 -2.96 -2.84
C VAL A 132 14.90 -4.00 -1.79
N ALA A 133 14.57 -5.25 -2.18
CA ALA A 133 14.32 -6.34 -1.24
C ALA A 133 15.59 -6.72 -0.47
N GLU A 134 16.74 -6.81 -1.14
CA GLU A 134 18.03 -7.00 -0.47
C GLU A 134 18.33 -5.86 0.51
N TYR A 135 18.09 -4.61 0.09
CA TYR A 135 18.29 -3.46 0.96
C TYR A 135 17.42 -3.52 2.22
N ALA A 136 16.13 -3.85 2.07
CA ALA A 136 15.16 -3.93 3.16
C ALA A 136 15.48 -5.00 4.20
N THR A 137 16.24 -6.06 3.83
CA THR A 137 16.63 -7.10 4.80
C THR A 137 17.46 -6.55 5.95
N ARG A 138 18.18 -5.45 5.76
CA ARG A 138 19.03 -4.82 6.79
C ARG A 138 18.23 -4.31 7.98
N SER A 139 16.99 -3.88 7.72
CA SER A 139 16.05 -3.36 8.74
C SER A 139 14.92 -4.33 9.05
N GLY A 140 14.90 -5.54 8.45
CA GLY A 140 13.85 -6.52 8.65
C GLY A 140 12.50 -6.13 8.06
N ILE A 141 12.47 -5.17 7.12
CA ILE A 141 11.24 -4.63 6.54
C ILE A 141 10.73 -5.56 5.42
N THR A 142 9.44 -5.87 5.46
CA THR A 142 8.71 -6.52 4.37
C THR A 142 8.19 -5.45 3.40
N ILE A 143 8.39 -5.67 2.10
CA ILE A 143 7.89 -4.79 1.05
C ILE A 143 6.60 -5.39 0.49
N GLY A 144 5.50 -4.63 0.49
CA GLY A 144 4.22 -5.01 -0.09
C GLY A 144 4.00 -4.33 -1.44
N ILE A 145 3.76 -5.11 -2.47
CA ILE A 145 3.51 -4.59 -3.82
C ILE A 145 2.01 -4.57 -4.07
N GLU A 146 1.50 -3.39 -4.37
CA GLU A 146 0.10 -3.16 -4.64
C GLU A 146 -0.16 -3.12 -6.15
N PRO A 147 -0.88 -4.11 -6.74
CA PRO A 147 -1.39 -3.99 -8.10
C PRO A 147 -2.52 -2.94 -8.12
N ILE A 148 -2.49 -2.05 -9.09
CA ILE A 148 -3.53 -1.05 -9.29
C ILE A 148 -4.22 -1.22 -10.64
N ASN A 149 -5.44 -0.73 -10.77
CA ASN A 149 -6.28 -0.97 -11.93
C ASN A 149 -5.67 -0.44 -13.26
N ARG A 150 -6.17 -0.98 -14.38
CA ARG A 150 -5.71 -0.69 -15.76
C ARG A 150 -5.88 0.75 -16.22
N TYR A 151 -6.67 1.55 -15.50
CA TYR A 151 -6.84 2.97 -15.80
C TYR A 151 -5.74 3.83 -15.16
N GLU A 152 -4.97 3.24 -14.24
CA GLU A 152 -3.93 3.91 -13.47
C GLU A 152 -2.52 3.35 -13.77
N SER A 153 -2.42 2.10 -14.23
CA SER A 153 -1.15 1.47 -14.61
C SER A 153 -1.32 0.45 -15.73
N TYR A 154 -0.21 0.16 -16.43
CA TYR A 154 -0.10 -0.97 -17.36
C TYR A 154 0.93 -2.01 -16.89
N MET A 155 1.56 -1.77 -15.73
CA MET A 155 2.66 -2.61 -15.25
C MET A 155 2.20 -3.80 -14.42
N CYS A 156 1.49 -3.58 -13.33
CA CYS A 156 0.94 -4.62 -12.48
C CYS A 156 -0.51 -4.28 -12.16
N THR A 157 -1.44 -5.04 -12.71
CA THR A 157 -2.87 -4.76 -12.55
C THR A 157 -3.64 -5.85 -11.81
N SER A 158 -3.01 -7.01 -11.55
CA SER A 158 -3.65 -8.11 -10.84
C SER A 158 -2.74 -8.75 -9.81
N ALA A 159 -3.34 -9.43 -8.84
CA ALA A 159 -2.63 -10.23 -7.85
C ALA A 159 -1.75 -11.30 -8.50
N GLU A 160 -2.27 -11.97 -9.55
CA GLU A 160 -1.53 -12.99 -10.29
C GLU A 160 -0.21 -12.44 -10.88
N GLU A 161 -0.26 -11.25 -11.49
CA GLU A 161 0.93 -10.62 -12.06
C GLU A 161 1.97 -10.32 -10.99
N VAL A 162 1.57 -9.71 -9.87
CA VAL A 162 2.48 -9.39 -8.76
C VAL A 162 3.08 -10.66 -8.18
N LEU A 163 2.27 -11.70 -7.92
CA LEU A 163 2.76 -12.98 -7.39
C LEU A 163 3.75 -13.67 -8.36
N ARG A 164 3.52 -13.57 -9.67
CA ARG A 164 4.44 -14.06 -10.69
C ARG A 164 5.81 -13.37 -10.60
N PHE A 165 5.83 -12.05 -10.45
CA PHE A 165 7.06 -11.28 -10.31
C PHE A 165 7.75 -11.53 -8.96
N ILE A 166 7.01 -11.60 -7.86
CA ILE A 166 7.55 -11.97 -6.54
C ILE A 166 8.25 -13.34 -6.62
N LYS A 167 7.63 -14.31 -7.30
CA LYS A 167 8.23 -15.63 -7.53
C LYS A 167 9.49 -15.55 -8.39
N CYS A 168 9.51 -14.68 -9.41
CA CYS A 168 10.68 -14.48 -10.27
C CYS A 168 11.86 -13.88 -9.48
N VAL A 169 11.62 -12.87 -8.66
CA VAL A 169 12.63 -12.23 -7.80
C VAL A 169 13.09 -13.16 -6.69
N ASN A 170 12.19 -14.00 -6.17
CA ASN A 170 12.44 -14.98 -5.12
C ASN A 170 13.03 -14.39 -3.81
N ALA A 171 12.63 -13.16 -3.46
CA ALA A 171 12.99 -12.56 -2.19
C ALA A 171 11.93 -12.89 -1.12
N PRO A 172 12.35 -13.35 0.09
CA PRO A 172 11.40 -13.76 1.13
C PRO A 172 10.60 -12.60 1.72
N ASN A 173 11.13 -11.40 1.69
CA ASN A 173 10.54 -10.18 2.22
C ASN A 173 9.76 -9.36 1.18
N LEU A 174 9.47 -9.92 -0.01
CA LEU A 174 8.46 -9.37 -0.91
C LEU A 174 7.11 -10.01 -0.62
N SER A 175 6.06 -9.21 -0.56
CA SER A 175 4.69 -9.62 -0.26
C SER A 175 3.70 -8.95 -1.21
N LEU A 176 2.47 -9.48 -1.24
CA LEU A 176 1.35 -8.88 -1.94
C LEU A 176 0.63 -7.92 -0.98
N HIS A 177 0.29 -6.75 -1.49
CA HIS A 177 -0.63 -5.78 -0.93
C HIS A 177 -1.86 -5.73 -1.85
N LEU A 178 -3.05 -5.95 -1.34
CA LEU A 178 -4.29 -5.86 -2.12
C LEU A 178 -5.07 -4.60 -1.76
N ASP A 179 -5.78 -4.05 -2.73
CA ASP A 179 -6.80 -3.03 -2.52
C ASP A 179 -8.11 -3.49 -3.16
N THR A 180 -9.18 -3.53 -2.39
CA THR A 180 -10.48 -4.02 -2.84
C THR A 180 -11.12 -3.15 -3.92
N PHE A 181 -10.80 -1.86 -4.01
CA PHE A 181 -11.21 -1.00 -5.13
C PHE A 181 -10.56 -1.45 -6.45
N HIS A 182 -9.23 -1.70 -6.43
CA HIS A 182 -8.52 -2.18 -7.63
C HIS A 182 -8.96 -3.60 -7.99
N MET A 183 -9.14 -4.47 -7.00
CA MET A 183 -9.69 -5.82 -7.21
C MET A 183 -11.07 -5.80 -7.85
N ASN A 184 -11.94 -4.87 -7.47
CA ASN A 184 -13.29 -4.74 -8.05
C ASN A 184 -13.28 -4.46 -9.56
N ILE A 185 -12.20 -3.87 -10.07
CA ILE A 185 -12.03 -3.56 -11.50
C ILE A 185 -11.33 -4.71 -12.24
N GLU A 186 -10.33 -5.32 -11.64
CA GLU A 186 -9.39 -6.21 -12.32
C GLU A 186 -9.62 -7.70 -12.05
N GLU A 187 -10.14 -8.05 -10.87
CA GLU A 187 -10.28 -9.45 -10.46
C GLU A 187 -11.69 -9.98 -10.70
N THR A 188 -11.81 -11.24 -11.07
CA THR A 188 -13.11 -11.90 -11.24
C THR A 188 -13.70 -12.40 -9.91
N SER A 189 -12.87 -12.44 -8.86
CA SER A 189 -13.20 -12.95 -7.54
C SER A 189 -12.41 -12.18 -6.47
N PHE A 190 -13.01 -11.96 -5.30
CA PHE A 190 -12.28 -11.45 -4.13
C PHE A 190 -11.65 -12.58 -3.30
N TYR A 191 -12.08 -13.83 -3.54
CA TYR A 191 -11.59 -15.01 -2.84
C TYR A 191 -10.31 -15.58 -3.46
N GLU A 192 -10.30 -15.83 -4.78
CA GLU A 192 -9.20 -16.52 -5.46
C GLU A 192 -7.83 -15.81 -5.33
N PRO A 193 -7.72 -14.47 -5.47
CA PRO A 193 -6.46 -13.76 -5.27
C PRO A 193 -5.90 -13.92 -3.85
N VAL A 194 -6.77 -13.95 -2.85
CA VAL A 194 -6.39 -14.15 -1.44
C VAL A 194 -5.82 -15.56 -1.24
N ILE A 195 -6.50 -16.58 -1.76
CA ILE A 195 -6.03 -17.98 -1.67
C ILE A 195 -4.71 -18.15 -2.40
N ALA A 196 -4.59 -17.58 -3.61
CA ALA A 196 -3.35 -17.67 -4.39
C ALA A 196 -2.16 -17.00 -3.69
N ALA A 197 -2.40 -15.91 -2.97
CA ALA A 197 -1.37 -15.20 -2.21
C ALA A 197 -0.94 -15.96 -0.94
N GLY A 198 -1.87 -16.58 -0.24
CA GLY A 198 -1.60 -17.29 1.01
C GLY A 198 -0.78 -16.45 1.98
N SER A 199 0.34 -16.98 2.48
CA SER A 199 1.23 -16.29 3.42
C SER A 199 1.97 -15.07 2.83
N ARG A 200 1.92 -14.86 1.52
CA ARG A 200 2.46 -13.67 0.86
C ARG A 200 1.54 -12.45 0.98
N LEU A 201 0.28 -12.62 1.36
CA LEU A 201 -0.63 -11.51 1.63
C LEU A 201 -0.34 -10.93 3.01
N ARG A 202 0.03 -9.66 3.08
CA ARG A 202 0.42 -9.02 4.34
C ARG A 202 -0.41 -7.78 4.66
N HIS A 203 -1.03 -7.18 3.67
CA HIS A 203 -1.71 -5.90 3.80
C HIS A 203 -2.87 -5.81 2.81
N ILE A 204 -3.99 -5.26 3.25
CA ILE A 204 -5.16 -5.04 2.41
C ILE A 204 -5.72 -3.64 2.69
N HIS A 205 -5.84 -2.84 1.64
CA HIS A 205 -6.69 -1.66 1.67
C HIS A 205 -8.16 -2.09 1.54
N MET A 206 -8.90 -1.79 2.58
CA MET A 206 -10.35 -1.98 2.65
C MET A 206 -11.02 -0.75 2.05
N THR A 207 -11.44 -0.85 0.80
CA THR A 207 -11.92 0.28 0.01
C THR A 207 -13.15 -0.13 -0.75
N GLU A 208 -14.20 0.67 -0.74
CA GLU A 208 -15.39 0.41 -1.55
C GLU A 208 -15.16 0.73 -3.05
N SER A 209 -16.05 0.20 -3.91
CA SER A 209 -15.96 0.35 -5.37
C SER A 209 -16.00 1.80 -5.88
N ASP A 210 -16.41 2.73 -5.03
CA ASP A 210 -16.47 4.17 -5.28
C ASP A 210 -15.59 5.01 -4.33
N ARG A 211 -14.72 4.32 -3.55
CA ARG A 211 -13.91 4.92 -2.48
C ARG A 211 -14.73 5.53 -1.34
N GLY A 212 -16.03 5.21 -1.25
CA GLY A 212 -16.97 5.68 -0.26
C GLY A 212 -17.05 4.80 1.00
N MET A 213 -18.26 4.76 1.60
CA MET A 213 -18.52 3.98 2.82
C MET A 213 -18.50 2.48 2.53
N LEU A 214 -17.78 1.73 3.34
CA LEU A 214 -17.72 0.28 3.22
C LEU A 214 -19.11 -0.35 3.34
N GLY A 215 -19.45 -1.25 2.40
CA GLY A 215 -20.73 -1.96 2.36
C GLY A 215 -21.83 -1.23 1.58
N GLU A 216 -21.60 -0.03 1.08
CA GLU A 216 -22.58 0.72 0.27
C GLU A 216 -22.35 0.58 -1.25
N GLY A 217 -21.29 -0.10 -1.67
CA GLY A 217 -20.94 -0.31 -3.09
C GLY A 217 -21.06 -1.76 -3.56
N ASN A 218 -20.12 -2.20 -4.39
CA ASN A 218 -20.18 -3.48 -5.11
C ASN A 218 -19.14 -4.50 -4.64
N VAL A 219 -18.31 -4.17 -3.64
CA VAL A 219 -17.28 -5.09 -3.14
C VAL A 219 -17.94 -6.29 -2.47
N ARG A 220 -17.53 -7.49 -2.85
CA ARG A 220 -18.03 -8.74 -2.29
C ARG A 220 -17.26 -9.10 -1.02
N TRP A 221 -17.59 -8.43 0.07
CA TRP A 221 -16.94 -8.58 1.37
C TRP A 221 -16.96 -10.01 1.91
N ASP A 222 -18.05 -10.74 1.70
CA ASP A 222 -18.19 -12.15 2.14
C ASP A 222 -17.15 -13.05 1.46
N ASP A 223 -16.89 -12.84 0.15
CA ASP A 223 -15.88 -13.59 -0.59
C ASP A 223 -14.47 -13.27 -0.09
N LEU A 224 -14.16 -11.99 0.14
CA LEU A 224 -12.90 -11.55 0.70
C LEU A 224 -12.66 -12.20 2.08
N PHE A 225 -13.58 -12.01 3.01
CA PHE A 225 -13.41 -12.50 4.38
C PHE A 225 -13.36 -14.03 4.46
N ARG A 226 -14.10 -14.73 3.60
CA ARG A 226 -13.98 -16.20 3.48
C ARG A 226 -12.57 -16.62 3.09
N GLY A 227 -11.95 -15.95 2.10
CA GLY A 227 -10.57 -16.21 1.71
C GLY A 227 -9.58 -15.91 2.84
N LEU A 228 -9.75 -14.77 3.52
CA LEU A 228 -8.89 -14.39 4.65
C LEU A 228 -8.97 -15.37 5.82
N GLN A 229 -10.16 -15.91 6.10
CA GLN A 229 -10.32 -16.95 7.12
C GLN A 229 -9.60 -18.23 6.73
N GLU A 230 -9.70 -18.64 5.46
CA GLU A 230 -9.09 -19.90 4.99
C GLU A 230 -7.56 -19.86 5.04
N ILE A 231 -6.94 -18.72 4.74
CA ILE A 231 -5.48 -18.57 4.84
C ILE A 231 -4.99 -18.22 6.25
N ASP A 232 -5.89 -18.13 7.25
CA ASP A 232 -5.59 -17.66 8.62
C ASP A 232 -4.86 -16.32 8.63
N PHE A 233 -5.41 -15.34 7.91
CA PHE A 233 -4.78 -14.02 7.70
C PHE A 233 -4.50 -13.30 9.02
N ASN A 234 -3.27 -12.81 9.19
CA ASN A 234 -2.79 -12.12 10.40
C ASN A 234 -2.03 -10.81 10.04
N GLY A 235 -2.30 -10.24 8.86
CA GLY A 235 -1.74 -8.97 8.41
C GLY A 235 -2.60 -7.77 8.79
N ASN A 236 -2.44 -6.68 8.06
CA ASN A 236 -3.16 -5.43 8.27
C ASN A 236 -4.38 -5.32 7.35
N LEU A 237 -5.51 -4.94 7.91
CA LEU A 237 -6.71 -4.51 7.20
C LEU A 237 -6.86 -3.00 7.41
N VAL A 238 -6.61 -2.21 6.39
CA VAL A 238 -6.50 -0.76 6.48
C VAL A 238 -7.59 -0.09 5.66
N LEU A 239 -8.43 0.71 6.32
CA LEU A 239 -9.43 1.53 5.64
C LEU A 239 -8.72 2.57 4.76
N GLU A 240 -9.03 2.59 3.46
CA GLU A 240 -8.53 3.59 2.51
C GLU A 240 -9.67 4.20 1.71
N ASN A 241 -10.61 4.82 2.38
CA ASN A 241 -11.54 5.72 1.71
C ASN A 241 -10.89 7.11 1.56
N PHE A 242 -11.33 7.88 0.57
CA PHE A 242 -10.83 9.24 0.42
C PHE A 242 -11.75 10.22 1.14
N SER A 243 -11.18 11.20 1.85
CA SER A 243 -11.95 12.17 2.64
C SER A 243 -13.02 12.91 1.84
N ASN A 244 -12.77 13.15 0.55
CA ASN A 244 -13.72 13.81 -0.36
C ASN A 244 -14.78 12.86 -0.95
N SER A 245 -14.68 11.55 -0.73
CA SER A 245 -15.63 10.54 -1.22
C SER A 245 -16.68 10.16 -0.17
N VAL A 246 -16.51 10.58 1.08
CA VAL A 246 -17.42 10.29 2.18
C VAL A 246 -18.11 11.58 2.65
N PRO A 247 -19.45 11.65 2.64
CA PRO A 247 -20.16 12.84 3.09
C PRO A 247 -19.77 13.25 4.52
N GLY A 248 -19.47 14.51 4.72
CA GLY A 248 -19.08 15.08 6.01
C GLY A 248 -17.60 14.96 6.37
N MET A 249 -16.82 14.09 5.71
CA MET A 249 -15.37 14.00 5.98
C MET A 249 -14.59 15.15 5.37
N ALA A 250 -15.00 15.67 4.23
CA ALA A 250 -14.35 16.82 3.57
C ALA A 250 -14.49 18.12 4.38
N GLU A 251 -15.45 18.21 5.29
CA GLU A 251 -15.66 19.38 6.16
C GLU A 251 -14.73 19.38 7.39
N ALA A 252 -14.05 18.27 7.64
CA ALA A 252 -13.18 18.09 8.81
C ALA A 252 -11.70 18.43 8.52
N VAL A 253 -11.36 18.78 7.29
CA VAL A 253 -10.03 19.21 6.80
C VAL A 253 -10.03 20.73 6.49
#